data_f80289cfa26876cd4c19035dddf92970
#
_entry.id   f80289cfa26876cd4c19035dddf92970
#
_cell.length_a   1.000
_cell.length_b   1.000
_cell.length_c   1.000
_cell.angle_alpha   90.00
_cell.angle_beta   90.00
_cell.angle_gamma   90.00
#
_symmetry.space_group_name_H-M   'P 1'
#
loop_
_entity.id
_entity.type
_entity.pdbx_description
1 polymer ?
#
loop_
_entity_poly.entity_id
_entity_poly.type
_entity_poly.pdbx_seq_one_letter_code
_entity_poly.pdbx_strand_id
1 'polypeptide(L)'
;ETLANGYVTLPDSVRTQPDLGRALAFSDTIVISISAQQLRTFARQLNEFPISGKTVILCMKGLECETGKRLTQVFQEEVHQPVALAVWVGPGHVQDFTAGIPNCMVVDSASEAVTSHVVNTFSSDLIRLYKGHDLVGTELGAAAKNVIGIAAGMLDGRGLSSMKGALMAR
;
A
#
# COMPACT_ATOMS: atom_id res chain seq x y z
N GLU A 1 -3.59 -2.67 23.20
CA GLU A 1 -2.20 -3.00 22.85
C GLU A 1 -1.53 -1.77 22.27
N THR A 2 -0.28 -1.47 22.68
CA THR A 2 0.46 -0.29 22.21
C THR A 2 1.42 -0.70 21.11
N LEU A 3 1.36 -0.03 19.97
CA LEU A 3 2.17 -0.27 18.77
C LEU A 3 3.13 0.88 18.48
N ALA A 4 4.06 0.66 17.55
CA ALA A 4 4.97 1.68 17.04
C ALA A 4 5.78 2.39 18.13
N ASN A 5 6.40 1.64 19.01
CA ASN A 5 7.24 2.15 20.10
C ASN A 5 6.51 3.13 21.05
N GLY A 6 5.21 2.91 21.26
CA GLY A 6 4.40 3.72 22.17
C GLY A 6 3.65 4.90 21.54
N TYR A 7 3.77 5.09 20.21
CA TYR A 7 3.07 6.19 19.54
C TYR A 7 1.57 5.96 19.35
N VAL A 8 1.14 4.69 19.26
CA VAL A 8 -0.26 4.36 18.97
C VAL A 8 -0.77 3.34 19.97
N THR A 9 -1.90 3.63 20.61
CA THR A 9 -2.68 2.66 21.37
C THR A 9 -3.88 2.25 20.54
N LEU A 10 -3.98 0.96 20.26
CA LEU A 10 -5.13 0.42 19.51
C LEU A 10 -6.39 0.50 20.38
N PRO A 11 -7.52 0.93 19.80
CA PRO A 11 -8.81 0.86 20.49
C PRO A 11 -9.19 -0.61 20.79
N ASP A 12 -10.04 -0.84 21.78
CA ASP A 12 -10.47 -2.17 22.22
C ASP A 12 -11.24 -2.95 21.14
N SER A 13 -11.76 -2.26 20.14
CA SER A 13 -12.39 -2.87 18.96
C SER A 13 -11.41 -3.57 18.02
N VAL A 14 -10.12 -3.25 18.08
CA VAL A 14 -9.07 -3.90 17.28
C VAL A 14 -8.52 -5.08 18.04
N ARG A 15 -8.52 -6.23 17.40
CA ARG A 15 -8.04 -7.50 17.98
C ARG A 15 -6.86 -8.03 17.18
N THR A 16 -5.82 -8.47 17.88
CA THR A 16 -4.71 -9.21 17.27
C THR A 16 -5.12 -10.67 17.08
N GLN A 17 -4.83 -11.22 15.91
CA GLN A 17 -5.10 -12.63 15.58
C GLN A 17 -3.86 -13.25 14.92
N PRO A 18 -3.10 -14.10 15.65
CA PRO A 18 -1.90 -14.75 15.11
C PRO A 18 -2.19 -15.90 14.15
N ASP A 19 -3.39 -16.47 14.21
CA ASP A 19 -3.81 -17.53 13.29
C ASP A 19 -4.29 -16.90 11.97
N LEU A 20 -3.55 -17.17 10.87
CA LEU A 20 -3.84 -16.59 9.56
C LEU A 20 -5.22 -17.02 9.04
N GLY A 21 -5.60 -18.28 9.20
CA GLY A 21 -6.90 -18.78 8.73
C GLY A 21 -8.06 -18.06 9.40
N ARG A 22 -7.98 -17.85 10.72
CA ARG A 22 -8.99 -17.09 11.46
C ARG A 22 -9.00 -15.61 11.08
N ALA A 23 -7.83 -15.02 10.86
CA ALA A 23 -7.74 -13.63 10.40
C ALA A 23 -8.38 -13.46 9.02
N LEU A 24 -8.10 -14.36 8.08
CA LEU A 24 -8.67 -14.34 6.74
C LEU A 24 -10.19 -14.62 6.73
N ALA A 25 -10.69 -15.42 7.65
CA ALA A 25 -12.13 -15.71 7.79
C ALA A 25 -12.92 -14.54 8.39
N PHE A 26 -12.25 -13.58 9.04
CA PHE A 26 -12.91 -12.48 9.75
C PHE A 26 -13.52 -11.43 8.83
N SER A 27 -12.93 -11.18 7.66
CA SER A 27 -13.35 -10.08 6.77
C SER A 27 -13.29 -10.49 5.29
N ASP A 28 -14.10 -9.86 4.47
CA ASP A 28 -14.04 -9.97 3.02
C ASP A 28 -13.01 -9.00 2.40
N THR A 29 -12.40 -8.15 3.20
CA THR A 29 -11.31 -7.26 2.78
C THR A 29 -10.05 -7.60 3.55
N ILE A 30 -8.97 -7.85 2.80
CA ILE A 30 -7.64 -8.20 3.32
C ILE A 30 -6.68 -7.08 2.95
N VAL A 31 -6.07 -6.45 3.95
CA VAL A 31 -5.01 -5.45 3.74
C VAL A 31 -3.67 -6.10 4.04
N ILE A 32 -2.80 -6.18 3.02
CA ILE A 32 -1.46 -6.77 3.15
C ILE A 32 -0.45 -5.64 3.29
N SER A 33 0.25 -5.63 4.44
CA SER A 33 1.28 -4.64 4.78
C SER A 33 2.49 -5.35 5.39
N ILE A 34 3.28 -6.01 4.54
CA ILE A 34 4.48 -6.77 4.89
C ILE A 34 5.68 -6.23 4.09
N SER A 35 6.87 -6.82 4.27
CA SER A 35 7.99 -6.52 3.37
C SER A 35 7.65 -6.94 1.93
N ALA A 36 7.93 -6.06 0.96
CA ALA A 36 7.68 -6.33 -0.47
C ALA A 36 8.35 -7.63 -0.93
N GLN A 37 9.54 -7.94 -0.41
CA GLN A 37 10.30 -9.14 -0.78
C GLN A 37 9.74 -10.44 -0.18
N GLN A 38 8.81 -10.35 0.75
CA GLN A 38 8.12 -11.50 1.35
C GLN A 38 6.77 -11.79 0.66
N LEU A 39 6.33 -10.90 -0.23
CA LEU A 39 4.99 -11.01 -0.82
C LEU A 39 4.80 -12.33 -1.58
N ARG A 40 5.77 -12.77 -2.37
CA ARG A 40 5.67 -14.02 -3.14
C ARG A 40 5.42 -15.24 -2.25
N THR A 41 6.20 -15.36 -1.19
CA THR A 41 6.04 -16.47 -0.22
C THR A 41 4.69 -16.41 0.48
N PHE A 42 4.28 -15.21 0.90
CA PHE A 42 2.99 -15.02 1.54
C PHE A 42 1.82 -15.29 0.58
N ALA A 43 1.91 -14.85 -0.67
CA ALA A 43 0.89 -15.08 -1.69
C ALA A 43 0.69 -16.58 -1.97
N ARG A 44 1.76 -17.37 -2.00
CA ARG A 44 1.67 -18.84 -2.09
C ARG A 44 0.91 -19.44 -0.92
N GLN A 45 1.21 -18.99 0.29
CA GLN A 45 0.54 -19.46 1.51
C GLN A 45 -0.97 -19.14 1.50
N LEU A 46 -1.39 -18.05 0.88
CA LEU A 46 -2.80 -17.68 0.79
C LEU A 46 -3.66 -18.72 0.03
N ASN A 47 -3.06 -19.53 -0.86
CA ASN A 47 -3.80 -20.58 -1.57
C ASN A 47 -4.28 -21.72 -0.65
N GLU A 48 -3.72 -21.84 0.54
CA GLU A 48 -4.17 -22.83 1.55
C GLU A 48 -5.50 -22.44 2.22
N PHE A 49 -5.97 -21.21 1.97
CA PHE A 49 -7.17 -20.64 2.62
C PHE A 49 -8.21 -20.21 1.58
N PRO A 50 -9.51 -20.25 1.92
CA PRO A 50 -10.58 -19.80 1.03
C PRO A 50 -10.63 -18.25 0.98
N ILE A 51 -9.97 -17.65 -0.02
CA ILE A 51 -9.98 -16.19 -0.23
C ILE A 51 -10.71 -15.76 -1.51
N SER A 52 -11.33 -16.71 -2.22
CA SER A 52 -12.10 -16.42 -3.44
C SER A 52 -13.20 -15.38 -3.16
N GLY A 53 -13.32 -14.39 -4.05
CA GLY A 53 -14.30 -13.31 -3.95
C GLY A 53 -13.94 -12.18 -2.99
N LYS A 54 -12.85 -12.29 -2.24
CA LYS A 54 -12.41 -11.22 -1.33
C LYS A 54 -11.72 -10.08 -2.08
N THR A 55 -11.69 -8.91 -1.44
CA THR A 55 -10.89 -7.77 -1.88
C THR A 55 -9.54 -7.81 -1.18
N VAL A 56 -8.45 -7.79 -1.95
CA VAL A 56 -7.08 -7.75 -1.43
C VAL A 56 -6.45 -6.42 -1.78
N ILE A 57 -5.86 -5.76 -0.79
CA ILE A 57 -5.23 -4.45 -0.92
C ILE A 57 -3.76 -4.57 -0.55
N LEU A 58 -2.87 -4.24 -1.49
CA LEU A 58 -1.42 -4.21 -1.25
C LEU A 58 -1.00 -2.81 -0.82
N CYS A 59 -0.47 -2.67 0.39
CA CYS A 59 0.00 -1.39 0.95
C CYS A 59 1.53 -1.24 0.91
N MET A 60 2.25 -2.20 0.32
CA MET A 60 3.69 -2.17 0.19
C MET A 60 4.12 -1.36 -1.03
N LYS A 61 5.38 -0.90 -1.01
CA LYS A 61 6.03 -0.15 -2.10
C LYS A 61 7.27 -0.90 -2.54
N GLY A 62 7.56 -0.86 -3.84
CA GLY A 62 8.76 -1.46 -4.40
C GLY A 62 8.47 -2.44 -5.51
N LEU A 63 9.55 -3.02 -6.00
CA LEU A 63 9.56 -4.12 -6.97
C LEU A 63 10.19 -5.34 -6.31
N GLU A 64 9.86 -6.52 -6.80
CA GLU A 64 10.55 -7.73 -6.39
C GLU A 64 11.99 -7.72 -6.90
N CYS A 65 12.98 -7.89 -6.02
CA CYS A 65 14.39 -7.73 -6.37
C CYS A 65 14.87 -8.76 -7.39
N GLU A 66 14.39 -10.00 -7.30
CA GLU A 66 14.85 -11.09 -8.17
C GLU A 66 14.36 -10.96 -9.61
N THR A 67 13.14 -10.48 -9.80
CA THR A 67 12.46 -10.49 -11.11
C THR A 67 12.21 -9.10 -11.67
N GLY A 68 12.31 -8.05 -10.84
CA GLY A 68 11.92 -6.68 -11.20
C GLY A 68 10.41 -6.48 -11.36
N LYS A 69 9.59 -7.48 -11.00
CA LYS A 69 8.14 -7.41 -11.16
C LYS A 69 7.48 -6.47 -10.16
N ARG A 70 6.39 -5.85 -10.60
CA ARG A 70 5.49 -5.10 -9.73
C ARG A 70 4.79 -6.06 -8.75
N LEU A 71 4.40 -5.56 -7.58
CA LEU A 71 3.83 -6.40 -6.53
C LEU A 71 2.47 -7.00 -6.94
N THR A 72 1.68 -6.28 -7.73
CA THR A 72 0.44 -6.85 -8.28
C THR A 72 0.72 -8.03 -9.23
N GLN A 73 1.76 -7.96 -10.05
CA GLN A 73 2.15 -9.08 -10.91
C GLN A 73 2.61 -10.29 -10.09
N VAL A 74 3.44 -10.06 -9.05
CA VAL A 74 3.88 -11.12 -8.14
C VAL A 74 2.69 -11.80 -7.48
N PHE A 75 1.74 -11.02 -6.99
CA PHE A 75 0.55 -11.54 -6.33
C PHE A 75 -0.32 -12.36 -7.30
N GLN A 76 -0.57 -11.84 -8.51
CA GLN A 76 -1.38 -12.52 -9.53
C GLN A 76 -0.73 -13.81 -10.09
N GLU A 77 0.60 -13.90 -10.07
CA GLU A 77 1.30 -15.13 -10.46
C GLU A 77 1.13 -16.26 -9.45
N GLU A 78 1.07 -15.92 -8.18
CA GLU A 78 1.08 -16.91 -7.11
C GLU A 78 -0.32 -17.24 -6.58
N VAL A 79 -1.26 -16.30 -6.58
CA VAL A 79 -2.63 -16.53 -6.11
C VAL A 79 -3.52 -17.00 -7.23
N HIS A 80 -4.04 -18.22 -7.11
CA HIS A 80 -4.84 -18.88 -8.14
C HIS A 80 -6.35 -18.74 -7.95
N GLN A 81 -6.76 -18.13 -6.83
CA GLN A 81 -8.16 -17.85 -6.53
C GLN A 81 -8.59 -16.49 -7.07
N PRO A 82 -9.83 -16.35 -7.59
CA PRO A 82 -10.31 -15.06 -8.08
C PRO A 82 -10.52 -14.11 -6.90
N VAL A 83 -9.78 -13.01 -6.88
CA VAL A 83 -9.87 -11.94 -5.89
C VAL A 83 -9.93 -10.57 -6.58
N ALA A 84 -10.56 -9.59 -5.94
CA ALA A 84 -10.45 -8.20 -6.34
C ALA A 84 -9.14 -7.62 -5.79
N LEU A 85 -8.22 -7.20 -6.66
CA LEU A 85 -6.89 -6.73 -6.26
C LEU A 85 -6.76 -5.23 -6.45
N ALA A 86 -6.31 -4.53 -5.41
CA ALA A 86 -5.99 -3.10 -5.44
C ALA A 86 -4.62 -2.84 -4.80
N VAL A 87 -4.04 -1.69 -5.12
CA VAL A 87 -2.90 -1.11 -4.40
C VAL A 87 -3.35 0.14 -3.65
N TRP A 88 -2.78 0.36 -2.48
CA TRP A 88 -2.98 1.56 -1.69
C TRP A 88 -1.62 2.11 -1.30
N VAL A 89 -1.20 3.19 -1.95
CA VAL A 89 0.13 3.77 -1.82
C VAL A 89 0.06 5.28 -1.57
N GLY A 90 1.07 5.81 -0.93
CA GLY A 90 1.17 7.24 -0.63
C GLY A 90 2.05 7.50 0.59
N PRO A 91 2.21 8.75 0.98
CA PRO A 91 2.84 9.11 2.24
C PRO A 91 1.93 8.66 3.39
N GLY A 92 2.47 7.89 4.33
CA GLY A 92 1.75 7.42 5.51
C GLY A 92 2.73 7.41 6.67
N HIS A 93 2.86 8.55 7.36
CA HIS A 93 3.72 8.67 8.52
C HIS A 93 2.88 8.57 9.79
N VAL A 94 3.22 7.62 10.66
CA VAL A 94 2.50 7.37 11.92
C VAL A 94 2.44 8.65 12.76
N GLN A 95 3.51 9.44 12.76
CA GLN A 95 3.59 10.71 13.50
C GLN A 95 2.54 11.72 13.04
N ASP A 96 2.31 11.83 11.73
CA ASP A 96 1.32 12.76 11.17
C ASP A 96 -0.10 12.33 11.58
N PHE A 97 -0.42 11.04 11.44
CA PHE A 97 -1.73 10.51 11.83
C PHE A 97 -1.99 10.66 13.34
N THR A 98 -0.99 10.41 14.19
CA THR A 98 -1.14 10.58 15.64
C THR A 98 -1.26 12.04 16.05
N ALA A 99 -0.71 12.96 15.26
CA ALA A 99 -0.88 14.40 15.43
C ALA A 99 -2.21 14.95 14.83
N GLY A 100 -3.04 14.08 14.25
CA GLY A 100 -4.29 14.47 13.60
C GLY A 100 -4.09 15.23 12.28
N ILE A 101 -2.91 15.10 11.65
CA ILE A 101 -2.59 15.74 10.39
C ILE A 101 -3.16 14.90 9.24
N PRO A 102 -4.09 15.44 8.41
CA PRO A 102 -4.64 14.73 7.27
C PRO A 102 -3.58 14.38 6.23
N ASN A 103 -3.71 13.21 5.63
CA ASN A 103 -2.80 12.72 4.61
C ASN A 103 -3.55 12.31 3.33
N CYS A 104 -2.87 12.41 2.20
CA CYS A 104 -3.42 12.05 0.89
C CYS A 104 -2.71 10.82 0.34
N MET A 105 -3.47 9.83 -0.10
CA MET A 105 -2.94 8.60 -0.68
C MET A 105 -3.71 8.24 -1.96
N VAL A 106 -3.19 7.31 -2.74
CA VAL A 106 -3.79 6.84 -3.98
C VAL A 106 -4.18 5.37 -3.82
N VAL A 107 -5.37 5.05 -4.29
CA VAL A 107 -5.84 3.67 -4.50
C VAL A 107 -5.98 3.44 -5.99
N ASP A 108 -5.44 2.34 -6.47
CA ASP A 108 -5.54 1.97 -7.88
C ASP A 108 -5.76 0.45 -8.05
N SER A 109 -6.42 0.09 -9.14
CA SER A 109 -6.74 -1.29 -9.49
C SER A 109 -6.97 -1.39 -11.01
N ALA A 110 -6.84 -2.58 -11.56
CA ALA A 110 -7.28 -2.86 -12.92
C ALA A 110 -8.81 -2.71 -13.11
N SER A 111 -9.58 -2.63 -12.02
CA SER A 111 -11.03 -2.44 -12.01
C SER A 111 -11.41 -1.14 -11.29
N GLU A 112 -12.05 -0.21 -11.99
CA GLU A 112 -12.54 1.03 -11.42
C GLU A 112 -13.57 0.79 -10.28
N ALA A 113 -14.37 -0.27 -10.39
CA ALA A 113 -15.31 -0.64 -9.34
C ALA A 113 -14.58 -1.02 -8.04
N VAL A 114 -13.47 -1.74 -8.13
CA VAL A 114 -12.63 -2.11 -6.98
C VAL A 114 -11.97 -0.87 -6.39
N THR A 115 -11.40 0.00 -7.23
CA THR A 115 -10.81 1.28 -6.79
C THR A 115 -11.86 2.11 -6.04
N SER A 116 -13.06 2.25 -6.60
CA SER A 116 -14.16 3.01 -5.99
C SER A 116 -14.60 2.39 -4.65
N HIS A 117 -14.73 1.08 -4.59
CA HIS A 117 -15.09 0.37 -3.35
C HIS A 117 -14.07 0.64 -2.24
N VAL A 118 -12.78 0.49 -2.52
CA VAL A 118 -11.72 0.72 -1.53
C VAL A 118 -11.69 2.19 -1.08
N VAL A 119 -11.77 3.14 -2.02
CA VAL A 119 -11.81 4.57 -1.69
C VAL A 119 -12.99 4.90 -0.77
N ASN A 120 -14.19 4.42 -1.09
CA ASN A 120 -15.38 4.69 -0.30
C ASN A 120 -15.36 4.03 1.09
N THR A 121 -14.71 2.87 1.21
CA THR A 121 -14.62 2.12 2.48
C THR A 121 -13.61 2.74 3.43
N PHE A 122 -12.48 3.23 2.93
CA PHE A 122 -11.34 3.62 3.77
C PHE A 122 -11.05 5.12 3.83
N SER A 123 -11.74 5.95 3.05
CA SER A 123 -11.61 7.41 3.20
C SER A 123 -12.14 7.88 4.54
N SER A 124 -11.42 8.81 5.16
CA SER A 124 -11.78 9.44 6.44
C SER A 124 -11.27 10.87 6.48
N ASP A 125 -11.57 11.58 7.56
CA ASP A 125 -11.07 12.94 7.77
C ASP A 125 -9.53 13.01 7.84
N LEU A 126 -8.87 11.93 8.26
CA LEU A 126 -7.41 11.83 8.32
C LEU A 126 -6.79 11.23 7.06
N ILE A 127 -7.55 10.49 6.26
CA ILE A 127 -7.04 9.80 5.07
C ILE A 127 -7.92 10.15 3.88
N ARG A 128 -7.42 11.04 3.02
CA ARG A 128 -8.05 11.33 1.74
C ARG A 128 -7.49 10.41 0.67
N LEU A 129 -8.35 9.54 0.13
CA LEU A 129 -7.97 8.61 -0.93
C LEU A 129 -8.39 9.16 -2.30
N TYR A 130 -7.43 9.21 -3.22
CA TYR A 130 -7.66 9.53 -4.62
C TYR A 130 -7.72 8.25 -5.44
N LYS A 131 -8.61 8.23 -6.44
CA LYS A 131 -8.68 7.14 -7.42
C LYS A 131 -7.53 7.28 -8.41
N GLY A 132 -6.71 6.26 -8.55
CA GLY A 132 -5.75 6.11 -9.63
C GLY A 132 -6.44 5.65 -10.92
N HIS A 133 -5.76 5.86 -12.04
CA HIS A 133 -6.21 5.45 -13.37
C HIS A 133 -5.08 4.83 -14.20
N ASP A 134 -3.93 4.62 -13.58
CA ASP A 134 -2.76 3.96 -14.15
C ASP A 134 -2.07 3.12 -13.06
N LEU A 135 -2.53 1.90 -12.92
CA LEU A 135 -2.00 0.95 -11.93
C LEU A 135 -0.49 0.74 -12.06
N VAL A 136 0.02 0.72 -13.30
CA VAL A 136 1.46 0.54 -13.56
C VAL A 136 2.22 1.76 -13.07
N GLY A 137 1.80 2.96 -13.47
CA GLY A 137 2.40 4.21 -13.03
C GLY A 137 2.29 4.42 -11.54
N THR A 138 1.18 4.04 -10.92
CA THR A 138 0.97 4.12 -9.46
C THR A 138 1.98 3.25 -8.71
N GLU A 139 2.19 2.00 -9.12
CA GLU A 139 3.17 1.11 -8.48
C GLU A 139 4.62 1.55 -8.71
N LEU A 140 4.97 1.94 -9.96
CA LEU A 140 6.32 2.39 -10.30
C LEU A 140 6.67 3.72 -9.62
N GLY A 141 5.74 4.67 -9.59
CA GLY A 141 5.91 5.95 -8.90
C GLY A 141 6.12 5.75 -7.40
N ALA A 142 5.35 4.86 -6.78
CA ALA A 142 5.52 4.52 -5.37
C ALA A 142 6.88 3.86 -5.08
N ALA A 143 7.40 3.03 -5.99
CA ALA A 143 8.72 2.41 -5.88
C ALA A 143 9.84 3.43 -6.07
N ALA A 144 9.72 4.33 -7.04
CA ALA A 144 10.74 5.33 -7.38
C ALA A 144 10.78 6.52 -6.42
N LYS A 145 9.77 6.73 -5.60
CA LYS A 145 9.62 7.91 -4.73
C LYS A 145 10.89 8.24 -3.94
N ASN A 146 11.53 7.26 -3.34
CA ASN A 146 12.71 7.51 -2.51
C ASN A 146 13.94 7.92 -3.34
N VAL A 147 14.10 7.38 -4.54
CA VAL A 147 15.16 7.77 -5.48
C VAL A 147 14.98 9.22 -5.89
N ILE A 148 13.76 9.61 -6.26
CA ILE A 148 13.43 11.01 -6.59
C ILE A 148 13.63 11.91 -5.37
N GLY A 149 13.25 11.48 -4.17
CA GLY A 149 13.46 12.22 -2.93
C GLY A 149 14.95 12.48 -2.63
N ILE A 150 15.81 11.48 -2.84
CA ILE A 150 17.28 11.64 -2.69
C ILE A 150 17.81 12.65 -3.70
N ALA A 151 17.42 12.54 -4.98
CA ALA A 151 17.83 13.48 -6.01
C ALA A 151 17.37 14.92 -5.70
N ALA A 152 16.14 15.08 -5.23
CA ALA A 152 15.62 16.38 -4.80
C ALA A 152 16.45 16.99 -3.64
N GLY A 153 16.78 16.16 -2.64
CA GLY A 153 17.64 16.58 -1.51
C GLY A 153 19.04 16.98 -1.94
N MET A 154 19.62 16.26 -2.93
CA MET A 154 20.93 16.63 -3.50
C MET A 154 20.88 18.00 -4.21
N LEU A 155 19.81 18.28 -4.95
CA LEU A 155 19.61 19.58 -5.61
C LEU A 155 19.44 20.71 -4.59
N ASP A 156 18.69 20.45 -3.48
CA ASP A 156 18.56 21.41 -2.37
C ASP A 156 19.92 21.73 -1.73
N GLY A 157 20.71 20.70 -1.44
CA GLY A 157 22.04 20.88 -0.85
C GLY A 157 23.03 21.64 -1.76
N ARG A 158 22.75 21.67 -3.08
CA ARG A 158 23.53 22.42 -4.07
C ARG A 158 22.93 23.81 -4.38
N GLY A 159 21.83 24.20 -3.75
CA GLY A 159 21.16 25.48 -4.01
C GLY A 159 20.45 25.55 -5.38
N LEU A 160 20.12 24.43 -6.00
CA LEU A 160 19.54 24.33 -7.35
C LEU A 160 18.02 24.16 -7.31
N SER A 161 17.30 25.07 -6.63
CA SER A 161 15.86 24.98 -6.39
C SER A 161 15.01 24.92 -7.66
N SER A 162 15.39 25.62 -8.73
CA SER A 162 14.68 25.58 -10.01
C SER A 162 14.78 24.21 -10.69
N MET A 163 15.93 23.55 -10.61
CA MET A 163 16.12 22.18 -11.10
C MET A 163 15.35 21.15 -10.28
N LYS A 164 15.25 21.36 -8.95
CA LYS A 164 14.39 20.55 -8.09
C LYS A 164 12.94 20.64 -8.52
N GLY A 165 12.43 21.85 -8.78
CA GLY A 165 11.06 22.05 -9.27
C GLY A 165 10.80 21.29 -10.57
N ALA A 166 11.74 21.34 -11.53
CA ALA A 166 11.64 20.59 -12.78
C ALA A 166 11.67 19.06 -12.56
N LEU A 167 12.47 18.55 -11.61
CA LEU A 167 12.51 17.13 -11.26
C LEU A 167 11.19 16.66 -10.65
N MET A 168 10.58 17.46 -9.77
CA MET A 168 9.35 17.10 -9.06
C MET A 168 8.09 17.21 -9.93
N ALA A 169 8.15 17.94 -11.04
CA ALA A 169 7.03 18.14 -11.97
C ALA A 169 6.91 17.04 -13.06
N ARG A 170 7.84 16.13 -13.12
CA ARG A 170 7.89 15.01 -14.09
C ARG A 170 7.41 13.71 -13.47
#